data_ea103556b3b4041f78621cd1cc108969
#
_entry.id   ea103556b3b4041f78621cd1cc108969
#
_cell.length_a   1.000
_cell.length_b   1.000
_cell.length_c   1.000
_cell.angle_alpha   90.00
_cell.angle_beta   90.00
_cell.angle_gamma   90.00
#
_symmetry.space_group_name_H-M   'P 1'
#
loop_
_entity.id
_entity.type
_entity.pdbx_description
1 polymer ?
#
loop_
_entity_poly.entity_id
_entity_poly.type
_entity_poly.pdbx_seq_one_letter_code
_entity_poly.pdbx_strand_id
1 'polypeptide(L)'
;MDLRSFLPMCLLRRVMRRYDGQLKQVIVLRTDLKMRRGKEIAQGAHASQLVGLKFRWNPFYRTWLDGRFTKVAVGIESEAELKDLYNRAWLAEVPCSIIQDGGKTEFKGVPTFTAVAVGPGDPEVVKQLTQHLKLR
;
A
#
# COMPACT_ATOMS: atom_id res chain seq x y z
N MET A 1 -7.22 -13.04 -15.86
CA MET A 1 -8.42 -13.13 -15.02
C MET A 1 -8.09 -13.91 -13.76
N ASP A 2 -8.32 -13.32 -12.59
CA ASP A 2 -8.01 -13.99 -11.33
C ASP A 2 -9.10 -15.05 -11.04
N LEU A 3 -8.74 -16.32 -11.08
CA LEU A 3 -9.64 -17.43 -10.78
C LEU A 3 -10.27 -17.34 -9.39
N ARG A 4 -9.61 -16.61 -8.48
CA ARG A 4 -10.10 -16.40 -7.12
C ARG A 4 -11.41 -15.62 -7.08
N SER A 5 -11.69 -14.78 -8.07
CA SER A 5 -12.92 -14.00 -8.15
C SER A 5 -14.17 -14.87 -8.41
N PHE A 6 -13.99 -16.11 -8.83
CA PHE A 6 -15.08 -17.05 -9.09
C PHE A 6 -15.33 -18.07 -7.98
N LEU A 7 -14.48 -18.06 -6.92
CA LEU A 7 -14.65 -18.99 -5.80
C LEU A 7 -15.69 -18.47 -4.80
N PRO A 8 -16.53 -19.34 -4.23
CA PRO A 8 -17.39 -18.95 -3.12
C PRO A 8 -16.56 -18.39 -1.95
N MET A 9 -17.12 -17.43 -1.23
CA MET A 9 -16.42 -16.75 -0.14
C MET A 9 -15.84 -17.71 0.91
N CYS A 10 -16.52 -18.81 1.21
CA CYS A 10 -16.01 -19.80 2.16
C CYS A 10 -14.74 -20.51 1.64
N LEU A 11 -14.68 -20.82 0.35
CA LEU A 11 -13.51 -21.42 -0.28
C LEU A 11 -12.37 -20.40 -0.41
N LEU A 12 -12.69 -19.16 -0.76
CA LEU A 12 -11.72 -18.07 -0.77
C LEU A 12 -11.05 -17.90 0.59
N ARG A 13 -11.83 -17.85 1.66
CA ARG A 13 -11.31 -17.79 3.03
C ARG A 13 -10.38 -18.95 3.35
N ARG A 14 -10.74 -20.16 2.92
CA ARG A 14 -9.93 -21.36 3.15
C ARG A 14 -8.61 -21.31 2.38
N VAL A 15 -8.65 -20.92 1.11
CA VAL A 15 -7.46 -20.77 0.27
C VAL A 15 -6.57 -19.67 0.82
N MET A 16 -7.15 -18.54 1.24
CA MET A 16 -6.40 -17.38 1.71
C MET A 16 -5.77 -17.56 3.11
N ARG A 17 -6.28 -18.48 3.92
CA ARG A 17 -5.70 -18.78 5.25
C ARG A 17 -4.23 -19.16 5.19
N ARG A 18 -3.78 -19.79 4.10
CA ARG A 18 -2.37 -20.15 3.93
C ARG A 18 -1.44 -18.92 3.84
N TYR A 19 -1.99 -17.77 3.51
CA TYR A 19 -1.25 -16.50 3.46
C TYR A 19 -1.31 -15.72 4.77
N ASP A 20 -2.16 -16.16 5.71
CA ASP A 20 -2.28 -15.47 7.00
C ASP A 20 -0.93 -15.46 7.72
N GLY A 21 -0.58 -14.29 8.25
CA GLY A 21 0.73 -14.07 8.85
C GLY A 21 1.82 -13.64 7.88
N GLN A 22 1.62 -13.81 6.56
CA GLN A 22 2.54 -13.33 5.53
C GLN A 22 2.03 -12.04 4.88
N LEU A 23 0.72 -11.76 5.01
CA LEU A 23 0.11 -10.57 4.41
C LEU A 23 0.52 -9.32 5.16
N LYS A 24 0.97 -8.34 4.41
CA LYS A 24 1.31 -7.02 4.96
C LYS A 24 0.96 -5.92 3.98
N GLN A 25 0.72 -4.74 4.49
CA GLN A 25 0.65 -3.53 3.73
C GLN A 25 1.94 -2.75 3.94
N VAL A 26 2.57 -2.33 2.85
CA VAL A 26 3.79 -1.50 2.90
C VAL A 26 3.40 -0.07 2.59
N ILE A 27 3.60 0.81 3.57
CA ILE A 27 3.34 2.24 3.45
C ILE A 27 4.65 2.91 3.08
N VAL A 28 4.67 3.58 1.94
CA VAL A 28 5.87 4.16 1.34
C VAL A 28 5.80 5.68 1.39
N LEU A 29 6.74 6.31 2.05
CA LEU A 29 6.76 7.76 2.28
C LEU A 29 7.97 8.40 1.61
N ARG A 30 7.77 9.53 0.95
CA ARG A 30 8.89 10.27 0.35
C ARG A 30 9.77 10.90 1.43
N THR A 31 11.03 10.53 1.43
CA THR A 31 12.02 11.04 2.39
C THR A 31 12.64 12.36 1.94
N ASP A 32 12.72 12.62 0.64
CA ASP A 32 13.26 13.84 0.07
C ASP A 32 12.45 15.10 0.42
N LEU A 33 11.17 14.95 0.72
CA LEU A 33 10.30 16.06 1.12
C LEU A 33 10.59 16.56 2.54
N LYS A 34 11.26 15.77 3.36
CA LYS A 34 11.55 16.09 4.76
C LYS A 34 10.33 16.54 5.54
N MET A 35 9.21 15.84 5.33
CA MET A 35 7.97 16.13 6.04
C MET A 35 8.16 16.01 7.55
N ARG A 36 7.47 16.86 8.31
CA ARG A 36 7.39 16.67 9.76
C ARG A 36 6.75 15.32 10.08
N ARG A 37 7.09 14.80 11.25
CA ARG A 37 6.60 13.48 11.68
C ARG A 37 5.08 13.36 11.60
N GLY A 38 4.35 14.34 12.10
CA GLY A 38 2.87 14.32 12.06
C GLY A 38 2.32 14.33 10.64
N LYS A 39 2.91 15.11 9.74
CA LYS A 39 2.55 15.15 8.32
C LYS A 39 2.79 13.79 7.67
N GLU A 40 3.94 13.20 7.92
CA GLU A 40 4.30 11.89 7.38
C GLU A 40 3.33 10.80 7.85
N ILE A 41 2.98 10.81 9.13
CA ILE A 41 2.00 9.86 9.69
C ILE A 41 0.64 10.04 9.02
N ALA A 42 0.16 11.27 8.86
CA ALA A 42 -1.12 11.56 8.21
C ALA A 42 -1.14 11.09 6.76
N GLN A 43 -0.07 11.34 6.01
CA GLN A 43 0.03 10.90 4.60
C GLN A 43 0.05 9.38 4.48
N GLY A 44 0.75 8.70 5.37
CA GLY A 44 0.74 7.23 5.44
C GLY A 44 -0.64 6.68 5.77
N ALA A 45 -1.34 7.30 6.71
CA ALA A 45 -2.71 6.92 7.06
C ALA A 45 -3.67 7.10 5.88
N HIS A 46 -3.56 8.19 5.14
CA HIS A 46 -4.34 8.41 3.92
C HIS A 46 -4.12 7.31 2.90
N ALA A 47 -2.86 6.96 2.63
CA ALA A 47 -2.52 5.90 1.67
C ALA A 47 -3.10 4.55 2.10
N SER A 48 -2.95 4.19 3.37
CA SER A 48 -3.48 2.95 3.93
C SER A 48 -5.01 2.88 3.81
N GLN A 49 -5.69 3.94 4.22
CA GLN A 49 -7.16 4.00 4.18
C GLN A 49 -7.69 3.92 2.74
N LEU A 50 -7.04 4.59 1.80
CA LEU A 50 -7.47 4.63 0.41
C LEU A 50 -7.43 3.23 -0.24
N VAL A 51 -6.47 2.38 0.13
CA VAL A 51 -6.47 0.97 -0.31
C VAL A 51 -7.76 0.28 0.14
N GLY A 52 -8.17 0.47 1.38
CA GLY A 52 -9.40 -0.10 1.91
C GLY A 52 -10.65 0.36 1.18
N LEU A 53 -10.71 1.65 0.85
CA LEU A 53 -11.85 2.21 0.11
C LEU A 53 -11.95 1.64 -1.31
N LYS A 54 -10.82 1.43 -1.98
CA LYS A 54 -10.78 0.94 -3.36
C LYS A 54 -10.84 -0.58 -3.48
N PHE A 55 -10.30 -1.31 -2.51
CA PHE A 55 -10.09 -2.75 -2.59
C PHE A 55 -10.74 -3.54 -1.44
N ARG A 56 -11.77 -2.99 -0.81
CA ARG A 56 -12.39 -3.59 0.39
C ARG A 56 -12.90 -5.02 0.20
N TRP A 57 -13.20 -5.43 -1.03
CA TRP A 57 -13.68 -6.77 -1.33
C TRP A 57 -12.61 -7.70 -1.90
N ASN A 58 -11.37 -7.20 -2.04
CA ASN A 58 -10.25 -8.01 -2.48
C ASN A 58 -9.96 -9.10 -1.45
N PRO A 59 -9.74 -10.37 -1.86
CA PRO A 59 -9.52 -11.48 -0.93
C PRO A 59 -8.30 -11.29 -0.03
N PHE A 60 -7.19 -10.76 -0.54
CA PHE A 60 -6.00 -10.46 0.25
C PHE A 60 -6.29 -9.39 1.29
N TYR A 61 -6.96 -8.32 0.87
CA TYR A 61 -7.33 -7.23 1.77
C TYR A 61 -8.22 -7.73 2.91
N ARG A 62 -9.26 -8.52 2.59
CA ARG A 62 -10.18 -9.06 3.60
C ARG A 62 -9.48 -10.00 4.58
N THR A 63 -8.62 -10.89 4.08
CA THR A 63 -7.87 -11.81 4.93
C THR A 63 -6.92 -11.08 5.87
N TRP A 64 -6.21 -10.08 5.36
CA TRP A 64 -5.32 -9.22 6.15
C TRP A 64 -6.08 -8.40 7.19
N LEU A 65 -7.21 -7.79 6.80
CA LEU A 65 -8.04 -6.98 7.69
C LEU A 65 -8.57 -7.80 8.88
N ASP A 66 -9.02 -9.02 8.60
CA ASP A 66 -9.56 -9.94 9.61
C ASP A 66 -8.46 -10.72 10.35
N GLY A 67 -7.23 -10.64 9.90
CA GLY A 67 -6.07 -11.35 10.45
C GLY A 67 -5.14 -10.43 11.23
N ARG A 68 -3.83 -10.51 10.94
CA ARG A 68 -2.80 -9.80 11.70
C ARG A 68 -2.76 -8.29 11.44
N PHE A 69 -3.29 -7.82 10.35
CA PHE A 69 -3.37 -6.39 10.04
C PHE A 69 -2.00 -5.70 9.99
N THR A 70 -0.97 -6.44 9.63
CA THR A 70 0.42 -5.99 9.65
C THR A 70 0.68 -4.85 8.67
N LYS A 71 1.33 -3.81 9.14
CA LYS A 71 1.79 -2.68 8.33
C LYS A 71 3.27 -2.43 8.55
N VAL A 72 3.96 -2.04 7.50
CA VAL A 72 5.38 -1.67 7.55
C VAL A 72 5.54 -0.33 6.85
N ALA A 73 6.23 0.61 7.48
CA ALA A 73 6.52 1.91 6.88
C ALA A 73 7.97 1.94 6.37
N VAL A 74 8.12 2.37 5.11
CA VAL A 74 9.42 2.48 4.44
C VAL A 74 9.55 3.83 3.75
N GLY A 75 10.76 4.20 3.39
CA GLY A 75 11.06 5.45 2.71
C GLY A 75 11.42 5.24 1.23
N ILE A 76 11.13 6.26 0.43
CA ILE A 76 11.53 6.35 -0.97
C ILE A 76 12.04 7.77 -1.25
N GLU A 77 13.01 7.92 -2.14
CA GLU A 77 13.81 9.16 -2.20
C GLU A 77 13.36 10.18 -3.24
N SER A 78 12.39 9.84 -4.10
CA SER A 78 11.94 10.77 -5.14
C SER A 78 10.49 10.54 -5.57
N GLU A 79 9.90 11.57 -6.17
CA GLU A 79 8.56 11.47 -6.78
C GLU A 79 8.54 10.45 -7.92
N ALA A 80 9.59 10.46 -8.75
CA ALA A 80 9.67 9.53 -9.89
C ALA A 80 9.67 8.07 -9.44
N GLU A 81 10.44 7.75 -8.41
CA GLU A 81 10.46 6.41 -7.83
C GLU A 81 9.12 6.03 -7.19
N LEU A 82 8.49 6.99 -6.51
CA LEU A 82 7.17 6.76 -5.89
C LEU A 82 6.11 6.42 -6.95
N LYS A 83 6.05 7.19 -8.02
CA LYS A 83 5.11 6.96 -9.13
C LYS A 83 5.40 5.65 -9.86
N ASP A 84 6.66 5.34 -10.09
CA ASP A 84 7.07 4.07 -10.72
C ASP A 84 6.61 2.88 -9.86
N LEU A 85 6.83 2.93 -8.57
CA LEU A 85 6.38 1.88 -7.66
C LEU A 85 4.87 1.69 -7.71
N TYR A 86 4.11 2.78 -7.68
CA TYR A 86 2.66 2.73 -7.80
C TYR A 86 2.23 2.06 -9.11
N ASN A 87 2.82 2.46 -10.23
CA ASN A 87 2.49 1.91 -11.55
C ASN A 87 2.83 0.42 -11.63
N ARG A 88 3.97 0.01 -11.08
CA ARG A 88 4.37 -1.40 -11.05
C ARG A 88 3.43 -2.24 -10.19
N ALA A 89 3.01 -1.72 -9.04
CA ALA A 89 2.05 -2.39 -8.17
C ALA A 89 0.70 -2.53 -8.87
N TRP A 90 0.24 -1.47 -9.53
CA TRP A 90 -0.99 -1.48 -10.31
C TRP A 90 -0.96 -2.53 -11.42
N LEU A 91 0.11 -2.56 -12.22
CA LEU A 91 0.28 -3.53 -13.31
C LEU A 91 0.39 -4.97 -12.81
N ALA A 92 0.94 -5.17 -11.61
CA ALA A 92 1.01 -6.48 -10.97
C ALA A 92 -0.30 -6.88 -10.28
N GLU A 93 -1.35 -6.07 -10.39
CA GLU A 93 -2.66 -6.31 -9.78
C GLU A 93 -2.60 -6.43 -8.24
N VAL A 94 -1.65 -5.74 -7.63
CA VAL A 94 -1.56 -5.63 -6.16
C VAL A 94 -2.41 -4.45 -5.72
N PRO A 95 -3.30 -4.62 -4.73
CA PRO A 95 -3.99 -3.48 -4.13
C PRO A 95 -3.01 -2.38 -3.75
N CYS A 96 -3.25 -1.18 -4.23
CA CYS A 96 -2.34 -0.06 -4.01
C CYS A 96 -3.07 1.28 -4.09
N SER A 97 -2.43 2.31 -3.56
CA SER A 97 -2.94 3.68 -3.60
C SER A 97 -1.78 4.66 -3.75
N ILE A 98 -2.08 5.84 -4.26
CA ILE A 98 -1.14 6.96 -4.27
C ILE A 98 -1.84 8.21 -3.74
N ILE A 99 -1.14 8.99 -2.93
CA ILE A 99 -1.67 10.20 -2.29
C ILE A 99 -0.99 11.43 -2.88
N GLN A 100 -1.81 12.37 -3.32
CA GLN A 100 -1.38 13.71 -3.67
C GLN A 100 -1.91 14.68 -2.62
N ASP A 101 -1.02 15.32 -1.88
CA ASP A 101 -1.37 16.37 -0.93
C ASP A 101 -1.63 17.67 -1.68
N GLY A 102 -2.62 18.44 -1.22
CA GLY A 102 -2.96 19.73 -1.85
C GLY A 102 -1.92 20.83 -1.68
N GLY A 103 -0.91 20.63 -0.80
CA GLY A 103 0.18 21.56 -0.58
C GLY A 103 -0.14 22.71 0.37
N LYS A 104 -1.30 22.72 1.02
CA LYS A 104 -1.76 23.85 1.85
C LYS A 104 -0.96 24.05 3.14
N THR A 105 -0.34 22.99 3.67
CA THR A 105 0.36 23.04 4.95
C THR A 105 1.88 23.11 4.83
N GLU A 106 2.52 22.31 4.00
CA GLU A 106 3.99 22.21 3.96
C GLU A 106 4.62 22.47 2.59
N PHE A 107 3.87 22.46 1.49
CA PHE A 107 4.44 22.49 0.14
C PHE A 107 4.13 23.78 -0.62
N LYS A 108 3.97 24.89 0.09
CA LYS A 108 3.81 26.25 -0.46
C LYS A 108 2.69 26.35 -1.51
N GLY A 109 1.56 25.63 -1.29
CA GLY A 109 0.43 25.61 -2.22
C GLY A 109 0.60 24.71 -3.44
N VAL A 110 1.70 23.97 -3.53
CA VAL A 110 1.98 23.08 -4.67
C VAL A 110 1.43 21.68 -4.38
N PRO A 111 0.50 21.16 -5.20
CA PRO A 111 0.08 19.75 -5.07
C PRO A 111 1.26 18.81 -5.20
N THR A 112 1.41 17.91 -4.25
CA THR A 112 2.62 17.08 -4.12
C THR A 112 2.26 15.64 -3.83
N PHE A 113 2.79 14.69 -4.61
CA PHE A 113 2.68 13.27 -4.30
C PHE A 113 3.58 12.93 -3.12
N THR A 114 3.02 12.33 -2.08
CA THR A 114 3.70 12.16 -0.79
C THR A 114 3.87 10.71 -0.36
N ALA A 115 2.91 9.84 -0.68
CA ALA A 115 2.86 8.49 -0.17
C ALA A 115 2.18 7.53 -1.14
N VAL A 116 2.58 6.28 -1.03
CA VAL A 116 1.96 5.14 -1.72
C VAL A 116 1.76 4.05 -0.68
N ALA A 117 0.67 3.29 -0.77
CA ALA A 117 0.53 2.03 -0.05
C ALA A 117 0.51 0.89 -1.06
N VAL A 118 1.24 -0.17 -0.77
CA VAL A 118 1.34 -1.39 -1.57
C VAL A 118 0.89 -2.57 -0.73
N GLY A 119 -0.15 -3.26 -1.19
CA GLY A 119 -0.70 -4.41 -0.50
C GLY A 119 -1.84 -4.08 0.47
N PRO A 120 -2.37 -5.14 1.11
CA PRO A 120 -1.92 -6.52 1.01
C PRO A 120 -2.20 -7.15 -0.36
N GLY A 121 -1.34 -8.07 -0.75
CA GLY A 121 -1.42 -8.80 -2.01
C GLY A 121 -0.63 -10.09 -1.88
N ASP A 122 -0.35 -10.75 -3.00
CA ASP A 122 0.53 -11.91 -2.99
C ASP A 122 1.84 -11.54 -2.28
N PRO A 123 2.22 -12.25 -1.20
CA PRO A 123 3.38 -11.86 -0.37
C PRO A 123 4.70 -11.78 -1.14
N GLU A 124 4.91 -12.67 -2.11
CA GLU A 124 6.13 -12.67 -2.91
C GLU A 124 6.17 -11.45 -3.85
N VAL A 125 5.05 -11.10 -4.45
CA VAL A 125 4.96 -9.92 -5.33
C VAL A 125 5.16 -8.63 -4.54
N VAL A 126 4.50 -8.50 -3.39
CA VAL A 126 4.68 -7.33 -2.50
C VAL A 126 6.14 -7.21 -2.06
N LYS A 127 6.77 -8.33 -1.71
CA LYS A 127 8.20 -8.38 -1.36
C LYS A 127 9.08 -7.88 -2.50
N GLN A 128 8.89 -8.41 -3.71
CA GLN A 128 9.68 -8.00 -4.88
C GLN A 128 9.58 -6.50 -5.17
N LEU A 129 8.38 -5.93 -4.98
CA LEU A 129 8.13 -4.51 -5.21
C LEU A 129 8.78 -3.60 -4.17
N THR A 130 8.98 -4.07 -2.94
CA THR A 130 9.28 -3.19 -1.80
C THR A 130 10.54 -3.57 -1.00
N GLN A 131 11.16 -4.72 -1.25
CA GLN A 131 12.27 -5.23 -0.42
C GLN A 131 13.51 -4.33 -0.41
N HIS A 132 13.73 -3.54 -1.44
CA HIS A 132 14.88 -2.63 -1.56
C HIS A 132 14.69 -1.34 -0.75
N LEU A 133 13.51 -1.07 -0.23
CA LEU A 133 13.20 0.14 0.50
C LEU A 133 13.58 -0.02 1.98
N LYS A 134 14.09 1.07 2.57
CA LYS A 134 14.55 1.08 3.96
C LYS A 134 13.40 1.42 4.90
N LEU A 135 13.42 0.81 6.08
CA LEU A 135 12.46 1.12 7.14
C LEU A 135 12.51 2.60 7.50
N ARG A 136 11.35 3.14 7.79
CA ARG A 136 11.16 4.52 8.16
C ARG A 136 11.00 4.70 9.67
#